data_82da27a006930e68edd53beac2f3a41b
#
_entry.id   82da27a006930e68edd53beac2f3a41b
#
_cell.length_a   1.000
_cell.length_b   1.000
_cell.length_c   1.000
_cell.angle_alpha   90.00
_cell.angle_beta   90.00
_cell.angle_gamma   90.00
#
_symmetry.space_group_name_H-M   'P 1'
#
loop_
_entity.id
_entity.type
_entity.pdbx_description
1 polymer ?
#
loop_
_entity_poly.entity_id
_entity_poly.type
_entity_poly.pdbx_seq_one_letter_code
_entity_poly.pdbx_strand_id
1 'polypeptide(L)'
;MAKNESIRHLYRFHDSSFLPRKTPTPKYMRPDFGKDYFIVSDRRTQSDIRFYGFWRRLLRYRSPIWLQAEIDGTGTQFGDCSQPIIGGMSDDIMFNDLLHLTDEEIGSTKIRFIMHFSKSDPIYVFMNNPDELNTEWLLSRKKSNSGKDAEHLHKGESVIGLVCLPDDKDLWLFTCIKHISGPLDRPREDNGTDYYVGYEGEELAEYRKFYGRVIVRYHKGKGQQGSIRWAEGLLDKIHVVKVLSDTYAGDEFPGYDCVSLSYAQLKTIWDKDKSSWKSTLSRQQGVYVIADTATGNLYVGSATGRNGIYQRWQDYIRDGHGNDTRLIAIVEQYGLEYVQTHFRYTLLEHYDFTVPKDVVLARESYWKEALDTRKHGYNDN
;
A
#
# COMPACT_ATOMS: atom_id res chain seq x y z
N MET A 1 -40.06 28.23 -13.69
CA MET A 1 -38.78 28.17 -13.00
C MET A 1 -38.87 27.13 -11.86
N ALA A 2 -38.55 25.90 -12.11
CA ALA A 2 -38.59 24.83 -11.12
C ALA A 2 -37.20 24.70 -10.52
N LYS A 3 -37.09 24.84 -9.20
CA LYS A 3 -35.89 24.62 -8.43
C LYS A 3 -35.61 23.11 -8.39
N ASN A 4 -34.46 22.68 -8.92
CA ASN A 4 -33.94 21.35 -8.71
C ASN A 4 -33.44 21.25 -7.25
N GLU A 5 -34.24 20.62 -6.39
CA GLU A 5 -33.75 20.13 -5.10
C GLU A 5 -33.09 18.77 -5.35
N SER A 6 -31.78 18.73 -5.21
CA SER A 6 -31.00 17.49 -5.20
C SER A 6 -31.32 16.73 -3.90
N ILE A 7 -32.13 15.66 -4.00
CA ILE A 7 -32.44 14.80 -2.86
C ILE A 7 -31.28 13.82 -2.69
N ARG A 8 -30.45 14.06 -1.68
CA ARG A 8 -29.43 13.08 -1.25
C ARG A 8 -30.08 12.08 -0.28
N HIS A 9 -30.23 10.85 -0.70
CA HIS A 9 -30.67 9.77 0.17
C HIS A 9 -29.48 8.94 0.63
N LEU A 10 -29.18 8.97 1.92
CA LEU A 10 -28.24 8.08 2.59
C LEU A 10 -28.98 6.81 3.02
N TYR A 11 -28.61 5.67 2.45
CA TYR A 11 -29.14 4.37 2.87
C TYR A 11 -28.10 3.65 3.73
N ARG A 12 -28.53 3.26 4.91
CA ARG A 12 -27.76 2.43 5.83
C ARG A 12 -28.20 0.98 5.65
N PHE A 13 -27.32 0.12 5.20
CA PHE A 13 -27.58 -1.32 5.18
C PHE A 13 -27.02 -1.95 6.45
N HIS A 14 -27.91 -2.43 7.31
CA HIS A 14 -27.55 -3.39 8.34
C HIS A 14 -27.59 -4.79 7.73
N ASP A 15 -26.82 -5.69 8.32
CA ASP A 15 -26.69 -7.10 8.01
C ASP A 15 -27.98 -7.72 7.40
N SER A 16 -27.81 -8.69 6.50
CA SER A 16 -28.85 -9.38 5.73
C SER A 16 -30.03 -9.95 6.55
N SER A 17 -29.93 -9.92 7.88
CA SER A 17 -31.00 -10.30 8.81
C SER A 17 -32.12 -9.26 8.96
N PHE A 18 -31.99 -8.04 8.42
CA PHE A 18 -32.92 -6.92 8.61
C PHE A 18 -33.70 -6.48 7.36
N LEU A 19 -33.68 -7.27 6.32
CA LEU A 19 -34.63 -7.05 5.22
C LEU A 19 -36.01 -7.52 5.67
N PRO A 20 -37.07 -6.67 5.59
CA PRO A 20 -38.43 -7.09 5.96
C PRO A 20 -38.84 -8.25 5.09
N ARG A 21 -39.36 -9.32 5.71
CA ARG A 21 -39.74 -10.62 5.12
C ARG A 21 -40.79 -10.55 3.97
N LYS A 22 -41.15 -9.38 3.45
CA LYS A 22 -42.16 -9.17 2.40
C LYS A 22 -41.68 -8.34 1.21
N THR A 23 -40.42 -8.02 1.07
CA THR A 23 -39.89 -7.51 -0.21
C THR A 23 -39.40 -8.70 -1.03
N PRO A 24 -39.90 -8.88 -2.27
CA PRO A 24 -39.36 -9.92 -3.13
C PRO A 24 -37.87 -9.63 -3.32
N THR A 25 -37.04 -10.62 -3.03
CA THR A 25 -35.60 -10.58 -3.32
C THR A 25 -35.43 -10.11 -4.76
N PRO A 26 -34.75 -9.02 -5.04
CA PRO A 26 -34.62 -8.52 -6.41
C PRO A 26 -33.96 -9.63 -7.24
N LYS A 27 -34.71 -10.18 -8.18
CA LYS A 27 -34.25 -11.26 -9.08
C LYS A 27 -33.07 -10.84 -9.98
N TYR A 28 -32.52 -9.64 -9.78
CA TYR A 28 -31.56 -8.95 -10.65
C TYR A 28 -30.42 -8.28 -9.90
N MET A 29 -29.95 -8.83 -8.77
CA MET A 29 -28.60 -8.54 -8.31
C MET A 29 -27.63 -9.44 -9.08
N ARG A 30 -27.01 -8.91 -10.13
CA ARG A 30 -25.84 -9.55 -10.74
C ARG A 30 -24.60 -8.82 -10.26
N PRO A 31 -23.73 -9.46 -9.47
CA PRO A 31 -22.38 -8.94 -9.29
C PRO A 31 -21.66 -9.07 -10.64
N ASP A 32 -21.32 -7.95 -11.24
CA ASP A 32 -20.44 -7.94 -12.41
C ASP A 32 -19.02 -8.06 -11.88
N PHE A 33 -18.49 -9.31 -11.89
CA PHE A 33 -17.14 -9.60 -11.40
C PHE A 33 -16.12 -8.87 -12.28
N GLY A 34 -15.63 -7.74 -11.81
CA GLY A 34 -14.64 -6.93 -12.48
C GLY A 34 -14.93 -5.44 -12.52
N LYS A 35 -16.09 -5.01 -12.05
CA LYS A 35 -16.44 -3.59 -11.95
C LYS A 35 -16.67 -3.18 -10.50
N ASP A 36 -16.23 -1.98 -10.17
CA ASP A 36 -16.30 -1.44 -8.80
C ASP A 36 -17.68 -0.84 -8.47
N TYR A 37 -18.75 -1.28 -9.13
CA TYR A 37 -20.10 -0.77 -8.92
C TYR A 37 -21.19 -1.85 -9.05
N PHE A 38 -22.36 -1.59 -8.43
CA PHE A 38 -23.59 -2.36 -8.61
C PHE A 38 -24.63 -1.54 -9.33
N ILE A 39 -25.39 -2.20 -10.19
CA ILE A 39 -26.55 -1.59 -10.83
C ILE A 39 -27.80 -2.16 -10.17
N VAL A 40 -28.67 -1.27 -9.67
CA VAL A 40 -29.97 -1.63 -9.18
C VAL A 40 -31.02 -0.98 -10.09
N SER A 41 -31.79 -1.81 -10.82
CA SER A 41 -32.85 -1.31 -11.70
C SER A 41 -34.11 -1.07 -10.88
N ASP A 42 -34.61 0.15 -10.88
CA ASP A 42 -35.93 0.46 -10.31
C ASP A 42 -37.04 0.21 -11.34
N ARG A 43 -37.88 -0.77 -11.07
CA ARG A 43 -39.01 -1.13 -11.95
C ARG A 43 -40.10 -0.06 -12.06
N ARG A 44 -40.13 0.91 -11.14
CA ARG A 44 -41.20 1.94 -11.17
C ARG A 44 -40.83 3.11 -12.06
N THR A 45 -39.55 3.42 -12.14
CA THR A 45 -39.04 4.57 -12.89
C THR A 45 -38.33 4.19 -14.19
N GLN A 46 -38.12 2.90 -14.45
CA GLN A 46 -37.25 2.38 -15.54
C GLN A 46 -35.85 3.00 -15.58
N SER A 47 -35.36 3.49 -14.44
CA SER A 47 -34.01 4.08 -14.31
C SER A 47 -33.08 3.10 -13.64
N ASP A 48 -31.83 3.05 -14.13
CA ASP A 48 -30.77 2.31 -13.51
C ASP A 48 -29.99 3.23 -12.56
N ILE A 49 -29.91 2.84 -11.29
CA ILE A 49 -29.15 3.54 -10.27
C ILE A 49 -27.80 2.83 -10.14
N ARG A 50 -26.73 3.55 -10.38
CA ARG A 50 -25.36 3.02 -10.23
C ARG A 50 -24.82 3.39 -8.85
N PHE A 51 -24.33 2.37 -8.14
CA PHE A 51 -23.70 2.55 -6.84
C PHE A 51 -22.21 2.30 -6.99
N TYR A 52 -21.38 3.29 -6.65
CA TYR A 52 -19.92 3.19 -6.62
C TYR A 52 -19.48 2.90 -5.20
N GLY A 53 -18.67 1.86 -5.02
CA GLY A 53 -18.23 1.47 -3.70
C GLY A 53 -16.81 0.91 -3.68
N PHE A 54 -16.09 1.22 -2.65
CA PHE A 54 -14.70 0.77 -2.39
C PHE A 54 -14.71 -0.70 -1.92
N TRP A 55 -14.91 -1.66 -2.83
CA TRP A 55 -15.14 -3.06 -2.45
C TRP A 55 -13.89 -3.91 -2.23
N ARG A 56 -12.78 -3.62 -2.88
CA ARG A 56 -11.61 -4.52 -2.82
C ARG A 56 -10.89 -4.59 -1.48
N ARG A 57 -11.06 -3.62 -0.57
CA ARG A 57 -10.39 -3.60 0.74
C ARG A 57 -11.25 -3.98 1.94
N LEU A 58 -12.57 -3.95 1.83
CA LEU A 58 -13.48 -4.12 2.97
C LEU A 58 -14.05 -5.53 3.15
N LEU A 59 -13.98 -6.41 2.16
CA LEU A 59 -14.52 -7.79 2.25
C LEU A 59 -13.79 -8.70 3.26
N ARG A 60 -12.69 -8.25 3.87
CA ARG A 60 -12.01 -8.98 4.95
C ARG A 60 -12.44 -8.55 6.36
N TYR A 61 -13.24 -7.50 6.47
CA TYR A 61 -13.68 -6.96 7.76
C TYR A 61 -15.20 -6.84 7.80
N ARG A 62 -15.81 -7.35 8.86
CA ARG A 62 -17.26 -7.21 9.15
C ARG A 62 -17.58 -5.78 9.60
N SER A 63 -17.44 -4.79 8.73
CA SER A 63 -17.73 -3.40 9.02
C SER A 63 -18.89 -2.88 8.18
N PRO A 64 -19.73 -1.99 8.69
CA PRO A 64 -20.85 -1.40 7.93
C PRO A 64 -20.31 -0.55 6.77
N ILE A 65 -20.86 -0.77 5.60
CA ILE A 65 -20.49 -0.09 4.35
C ILE A 65 -21.40 1.10 4.14
N TRP A 66 -20.82 2.27 3.89
CA TRP A 66 -21.56 3.44 3.42
C TRP A 66 -21.57 3.45 1.89
N LEU A 67 -22.77 3.52 1.30
CA LEU A 67 -22.97 3.68 -0.13
C LEU A 67 -23.54 5.07 -0.39
N GLN A 68 -22.91 5.82 -1.27
CA GLN A 68 -23.43 7.07 -1.79
C GLN A 68 -24.07 6.79 -3.16
N ALA A 69 -25.33 7.12 -3.31
CA ALA A 69 -26.03 7.05 -4.60
C ALA A 69 -26.07 8.44 -5.21
N GLU A 70 -25.59 8.57 -6.44
CA GLU A 70 -25.84 9.75 -7.28
C GLU A 70 -26.82 9.37 -8.37
N ILE A 71 -27.89 10.15 -8.49
CA ILE A 71 -28.84 10.05 -9.59
C ILE A 71 -28.43 11.13 -10.57
N ASP A 72 -27.79 10.72 -11.67
CA ASP A 72 -27.43 11.63 -12.74
C ASP A 72 -28.41 11.46 -13.91
N GLY A 73 -29.07 12.56 -14.24
CA GLY A 73 -29.97 12.65 -15.41
C GLY A 73 -29.26 13.14 -16.70
N THR A 74 -27.99 13.44 -16.64
CA THR A 74 -27.23 13.96 -17.79
C THR A 74 -25.86 13.31 -17.84
N GLY A 75 -25.61 12.45 -18.84
CA GLY A 75 -24.41 11.66 -19.01
C GLY A 75 -23.11 12.46 -19.16
N THR A 76 -22.65 13.10 -18.10
CA THR A 76 -21.34 13.70 -18.00
C THR A 76 -20.35 12.71 -17.40
N GLN A 77 -19.36 12.33 -18.17
CA GLN A 77 -18.23 11.49 -17.73
C GLN A 77 -17.41 12.23 -16.68
N PHE A 78 -17.35 11.70 -15.46
CA PHE A 78 -16.30 12.06 -14.51
C PHE A 78 -15.05 11.25 -14.85
N GLY A 79 -13.90 11.94 -14.88
CA GLY A 79 -12.62 11.34 -15.22
C GLY A 79 -12.22 10.28 -14.20
N ASP A 80 -12.08 9.07 -14.69
CA ASP A 80 -11.54 7.93 -13.96
C ASP A 80 -10.02 8.12 -13.75
N CYS A 81 -9.57 8.18 -12.52
CA CYS A 81 -8.15 8.24 -12.16
C CYS A 81 -7.43 6.88 -12.37
N SER A 82 -8.11 5.89 -12.90
CA SER A 82 -7.57 4.56 -13.17
C SER A 82 -7.88 4.07 -14.58
N GLN A 83 -7.74 4.92 -15.60
CA GLN A 83 -7.85 4.40 -16.98
C GLN A 83 -6.61 3.56 -17.33
N PRO A 84 -6.78 2.28 -17.68
CA PRO A 84 -5.80 1.62 -18.53
C PRO A 84 -5.89 2.30 -19.90
N ILE A 85 -4.82 2.93 -20.33
CA ILE A 85 -4.67 3.41 -21.70
C ILE A 85 -4.80 2.19 -22.60
N ILE A 86 -5.96 2.03 -23.25
CA ILE A 86 -6.15 0.99 -24.28
C ILE A 86 -5.83 1.62 -25.62
N GLY A 87 -4.78 1.11 -26.24
CA GLY A 87 -4.62 1.06 -27.69
C GLY A 87 -4.25 2.35 -28.42
N GLY A 88 -3.02 2.76 -28.26
CA GLY A 88 -2.19 3.41 -29.27
C GLY A 88 -0.81 2.79 -29.14
N MET A 89 -0.05 2.63 -30.19
CA MET A 89 1.38 2.39 -30.07
C MET A 89 1.95 3.57 -29.27
N SER A 90 1.93 3.49 -27.95
CA SER A 90 2.67 4.39 -27.09
C SER A 90 4.12 3.96 -27.26
N ASP A 91 5.01 4.91 -27.51
CA ASP A 91 6.46 4.70 -27.41
C ASP A 91 6.78 4.47 -25.91
N ASP A 92 6.36 3.30 -25.37
CA ASP A 92 6.66 2.93 -24.01
C ASP A 92 8.18 2.78 -23.88
N ILE A 93 8.75 3.48 -22.94
CA ILE A 93 10.17 3.36 -22.64
C ILE A 93 10.39 2.00 -21.97
N MET A 94 11.14 1.14 -22.65
CA MET A 94 11.49 -0.15 -22.10
C MET A 94 12.61 -0.01 -21.07
N PHE A 95 12.68 -0.94 -20.12
CA PHE A 95 13.70 -0.85 -19.07
C PHE A 95 15.12 -0.93 -19.66
N ASN A 96 15.32 -1.71 -20.74
CA ASN A 96 16.62 -1.79 -21.41
C ASN A 96 16.99 -0.52 -22.20
N ASP A 97 16.03 0.36 -22.52
CA ASP A 97 16.33 1.67 -23.13
C ASP A 97 17.09 2.60 -22.17
N LEU A 98 17.02 2.32 -20.85
CA LEU A 98 17.83 3.01 -19.82
C LEU A 98 19.14 2.29 -19.53
N LEU A 99 19.15 0.96 -19.58
CA LEU A 99 20.31 0.15 -19.20
C LEU A 99 21.29 -0.02 -20.37
N HIS A 100 20.78 -0.08 -21.60
CA HIS A 100 21.57 -0.33 -22.82
C HIS A 100 22.41 -1.62 -22.75
N LEU A 101 21.88 -2.66 -22.08
CA LEU A 101 22.54 -3.97 -22.07
C LEU A 101 22.51 -4.57 -23.46
N THR A 102 23.65 -5.09 -23.90
CA THR A 102 23.79 -5.87 -25.12
C THR A 102 23.14 -7.25 -24.99
N ASP A 103 22.89 -7.93 -26.11
CA ASP A 103 22.32 -9.29 -26.10
C ASP A 103 23.17 -10.27 -25.28
N GLU A 104 24.52 -10.14 -25.32
CA GLU A 104 25.44 -10.95 -24.56
C GLU A 104 25.31 -10.68 -23.04
N GLU A 105 25.23 -9.41 -22.65
CA GLU A 105 25.01 -9.03 -21.25
C GLU A 105 23.62 -9.47 -20.76
N ILE A 106 22.57 -9.34 -21.59
CA ILE A 106 21.22 -9.84 -21.27
C ILE A 106 21.25 -11.35 -21.03
N GLY A 107 21.95 -12.12 -21.90
CA GLY A 107 22.09 -13.57 -21.79
C GLY A 107 22.81 -14.03 -20.53
N SER A 108 23.65 -13.16 -19.91
CA SER A 108 24.38 -13.42 -18.65
C SER A 108 23.77 -12.69 -17.44
N THR A 109 22.64 -12.00 -17.60
CA THR A 109 21.99 -11.24 -16.54
C THR A 109 20.72 -11.94 -16.04
N LYS A 110 20.52 -11.90 -14.74
CA LYS A 110 19.31 -12.34 -14.06
C LYS A 110 18.59 -11.17 -13.38
N ILE A 111 17.30 -11.31 -13.19
CA ILE A 111 16.48 -10.34 -12.45
C ILE A 111 15.99 -11.03 -11.19
N ARG A 112 16.23 -10.41 -10.04
CA ARG A 112 15.68 -10.83 -8.76
C ARG A 112 14.50 -9.95 -8.39
N PHE A 113 13.32 -10.57 -8.30
CA PHE A 113 12.09 -9.94 -7.84
C PHE A 113 11.98 -10.12 -6.33
N ILE A 114 12.21 -9.04 -5.58
CA ILE A 114 12.19 -9.04 -4.12
C ILE A 114 10.79 -8.59 -3.68
N MET A 115 10.01 -9.55 -3.14
CA MET A 115 8.63 -9.34 -2.74
C MET A 115 8.51 -9.24 -1.22
N HIS A 116 7.38 -8.73 -0.76
CA HIS A 116 7.03 -8.68 0.65
C HIS A 116 7.02 -10.07 1.28
N PHE A 117 7.61 -10.19 2.47
CA PHE A 117 7.53 -11.35 3.35
C PHE A 117 6.77 -10.98 4.63
N SER A 118 6.15 -11.96 5.28
CA SER A 118 5.26 -11.74 6.43
C SER A 118 5.85 -10.98 7.61
N LYS A 119 7.18 -10.94 7.74
CA LYS A 119 7.88 -10.31 8.87
C LYS A 119 8.63 -9.02 8.52
N SER A 120 8.94 -8.77 7.25
CA SER A 120 9.62 -7.54 6.84
C SER A 120 9.27 -7.16 5.40
N ASP A 121 9.11 -5.88 5.18
CA ASP A 121 8.82 -5.33 3.87
C ASP A 121 10.12 -4.80 3.26
N PRO A 122 10.60 -5.39 2.15
CA PRO A 122 11.89 -5.06 1.56
C PRO A 122 12.00 -3.60 1.11
N ILE A 123 10.89 -2.94 0.78
CA ILE A 123 10.94 -1.53 0.41
C ILE A 123 11.36 -0.64 1.59
N TYR A 124 10.96 -1.00 2.84
CA TYR A 124 11.38 -0.26 4.01
C TYR A 124 12.83 -0.57 4.39
N VAL A 125 13.28 -1.80 4.17
CA VAL A 125 14.71 -2.15 4.28
C VAL A 125 15.50 -1.26 3.32
N PHE A 126 15.12 -1.19 2.05
CA PHE A 126 15.76 -0.33 1.06
C PHE A 126 15.77 1.15 1.49
N MET A 127 14.64 1.69 1.92
CA MET A 127 14.55 3.10 2.30
C MET A 127 15.43 3.44 3.51
N ASN A 128 15.60 2.52 4.44
CA ASN A 128 16.39 2.75 5.65
C ASN A 128 17.86 2.39 5.48
N ASN A 129 18.15 1.30 4.79
CA ASN A 129 19.50 0.79 4.54
C ASN A 129 19.57 0.12 3.15
N PRO A 130 19.80 0.88 2.07
CA PRO A 130 19.89 0.33 0.72
C PRO A 130 20.98 -0.75 0.58
N ASP A 131 22.10 -0.61 1.32
CA ASP A 131 23.20 -1.56 1.27
C ASP A 131 22.81 -2.92 1.84
N GLU A 132 22.00 -2.95 2.91
CA GLU A 132 21.46 -4.19 3.47
C GLU A 132 20.60 -4.91 2.43
N LEU A 133 19.66 -4.21 1.80
CA LEU A 133 18.81 -4.82 0.77
C LEU A 133 19.66 -5.35 -0.39
N ASN A 134 20.56 -4.54 -0.90
CA ASN A 134 21.36 -4.85 -2.08
C ASN A 134 22.49 -5.88 -1.80
N THR A 135 22.74 -6.22 -0.54
CA THR A 135 23.68 -7.26 -0.15
C THR A 135 22.98 -8.47 0.44
N GLU A 136 22.18 -8.28 1.50
CA GLU A 136 21.60 -9.41 2.23
C GLU A 136 20.42 -10.03 1.51
N TRP A 137 19.58 -9.21 0.87
CA TRP A 137 18.41 -9.70 0.16
C TRP A 137 18.72 -10.08 -1.29
N LEU A 138 19.44 -9.22 -2.01
CA LEU A 138 19.75 -9.44 -3.43
C LEU A 138 20.69 -10.63 -3.62
N LEU A 139 21.65 -10.83 -2.73
CA LEU A 139 22.66 -11.90 -2.81
C LEU A 139 22.34 -13.09 -1.90
N SER A 140 21.10 -13.21 -1.41
CA SER A 140 20.73 -14.31 -0.52
C SER A 140 20.55 -15.64 -1.23
N ARG A 141 20.85 -16.72 -0.51
CA ARG A 141 20.50 -18.11 -0.83
C ARG A 141 19.46 -18.61 0.17
N LYS A 142 18.60 -19.54 -0.29
CA LYS A 142 17.67 -20.24 0.60
C LYS A 142 18.34 -21.49 1.14
N LYS A 143 18.25 -21.71 2.45
CA LYS A 143 18.69 -22.95 3.10
C LYS A 143 17.86 -24.11 2.59
N SER A 144 18.51 -25.24 2.33
CA SER A 144 17.85 -26.49 1.98
C SER A 144 17.93 -27.47 3.13
N ASN A 145 16.82 -28.09 3.48
CA ASN A 145 16.77 -29.18 4.45
C ASN A 145 17.54 -30.42 4.01
N SER A 146 17.94 -30.51 2.73
CA SER A 146 18.72 -31.62 2.17
C SER A 146 20.23 -31.36 2.19
N GLY A 147 20.69 -30.24 2.73
CA GLY A 147 22.11 -29.86 2.81
C GLY A 147 22.75 -29.47 1.46
N LYS A 148 21.97 -29.38 0.38
CA LYS A 148 22.42 -28.87 -0.91
C LYS A 148 21.56 -27.66 -1.26
N ASP A 149 22.08 -26.48 -0.94
CA ASP A 149 21.42 -25.23 -1.30
C ASP A 149 21.51 -25.00 -2.80
N ALA A 150 20.38 -24.72 -3.43
CA ALA A 150 20.35 -24.45 -4.86
C ALA A 150 21.12 -23.17 -5.18
N GLU A 151 22.08 -23.27 -6.10
CA GLU A 151 22.78 -22.11 -6.64
C GLU A 151 21.93 -21.46 -7.73
N HIS A 152 21.61 -20.20 -7.50
CA HIS A 152 20.79 -19.43 -8.45
C HIS A 152 21.59 -18.36 -9.18
N LEU A 153 22.78 -17.99 -8.66
CA LEU A 153 23.71 -17.04 -9.25
C LEU A 153 25.08 -17.69 -9.39
N HIS A 154 25.79 -17.41 -10.49
CA HIS A 154 27.09 -17.98 -10.78
C HIS A 154 28.09 -16.85 -11.07
N LYS A 155 29.37 -17.18 -10.90
CA LYS A 155 30.47 -16.25 -11.23
C LYS A 155 30.36 -15.80 -12.69
N GLY A 156 30.49 -14.50 -12.90
CA GLY A 156 30.41 -13.88 -14.23
C GLY A 156 29.00 -13.49 -14.66
N GLU A 157 27.96 -13.88 -13.90
CA GLU A 157 26.59 -13.39 -14.12
C GLU A 157 26.39 -12.03 -13.49
N SER A 158 25.41 -11.29 -13.98
CA SER A 158 24.89 -10.08 -13.33
C SER A 158 23.50 -10.32 -12.75
N VAL A 159 23.14 -9.57 -11.71
CA VAL A 159 21.80 -9.62 -11.13
C VAL A 159 21.24 -8.22 -10.94
N ILE A 160 20.04 -8.01 -11.49
CA ILE A 160 19.24 -6.80 -11.32
C ILE A 160 18.31 -6.99 -10.13
N GLY A 161 18.34 -6.06 -9.17
CA GLY A 161 17.40 -6.01 -8.04
C GLY A 161 16.17 -5.20 -8.36
N LEU A 162 14.99 -5.83 -8.26
CA LEU A 162 13.68 -5.18 -8.36
C LEU A 162 12.88 -5.45 -7.10
N VAL A 163 12.51 -4.39 -6.36
CA VAL A 163 11.71 -4.46 -5.13
C VAL A 163 10.28 -4.08 -5.43
N CYS A 164 9.33 -4.93 -5.02
CA CYS A 164 7.90 -4.68 -5.18
C CYS A 164 7.45 -3.47 -4.38
N LEU A 165 6.70 -2.55 -4.98
CA LEU A 165 6.07 -1.45 -4.26
C LEU A 165 4.80 -1.91 -3.55
N PRO A 166 4.46 -1.32 -2.37
CA PRO A 166 3.41 -1.85 -1.50
C PRO A 166 1.99 -1.70 -2.07
N ASP A 167 1.74 -0.64 -2.83
CA ASP A 167 0.39 -0.28 -3.28
C ASP A 167 0.01 -0.93 -4.62
N ASP A 168 0.99 -1.32 -5.44
CA ASP A 168 0.75 -2.01 -6.72
C ASP A 168 1.77 -3.12 -6.92
N LYS A 169 1.30 -4.37 -6.95
CA LYS A 169 2.15 -5.57 -7.11
C LYS A 169 2.85 -5.68 -8.46
N ASP A 170 2.45 -4.87 -9.41
CA ASP A 170 3.05 -4.82 -10.75
C ASP A 170 4.10 -3.71 -10.87
N LEU A 171 4.24 -2.85 -9.83
CA LEU A 171 5.26 -1.82 -9.77
C LEU A 171 6.47 -2.27 -8.95
N TRP A 172 7.65 -2.03 -9.53
CA TRP A 172 8.92 -2.44 -8.98
C TRP A 172 9.91 -1.29 -8.98
N LEU A 173 10.59 -1.10 -7.85
CA LEU A 173 11.70 -0.16 -7.75
C LEU A 173 13.00 -0.85 -8.17
N PHE A 174 13.73 -0.25 -9.08
CA PHE A 174 15.06 -0.70 -9.46
C PHE A 174 16.08 -0.27 -8.40
N THR A 175 16.71 -1.24 -7.72
CA THR A 175 17.58 -0.96 -6.57
C THR A 175 19.06 -0.96 -6.90
N CYS A 176 19.54 -1.94 -7.65
CA CYS A 176 20.92 -1.97 -8.19
C CYS A 176 21.10 -3.07 -9.22
N ILE A 177 22.29 -3.08 -9.87
CA ILE A 177 22.83 -4.23 -10.59
C ILE A 177 24.17 -4.61 -9.91
N LYS A 178 24.33 -5.92 -9.69
CA LYS A 178 25.62 -6.45 -9.21
C LYS A 178 26.15 -7.51 -10.15
N HIS A 179 27.46 -7.43 -10.42
CA HIS A 179 28.21 -8.48 -11.09
C HIS A 179 28.69 -9.51 -10.07
N ILE A 180 28.41 -10.80 -10.29
CA ILE A 180 28.64 -11.87 -9.32
C ILE A 180 30.08 -12.36 -9.42
N SER A 181 30.84 -12.23 -8.34
CA SER A 181 32.22 -12.72 -8.21
C SER A 181 32.28 -14.21 -7.90
N GLY A 182 31.24 -14.73 -7.25
CA GLY A 182 31.10 -16.15 -6.93
C GLY A 182 30.30 -16.41 -5.66
N PRO A 183 30.17 -17.70 -5.26
CA PRO A 183 29.63 -18.06 -3.96
C PRO A 183 30.57 -17.65 -2.83
N LEU A 184 30.03 -17.32 -1.66
CA LEU A 184 30.79 -17.10 -0.44
C LEU A 184 31.26 -18.44 0.13
N ASP A 185 32.55 -18.55 0.44
CA ASP A 185 33.16 -19.74 1.07
C ASP A 185 32.59 -19.97 2.49
N ARG A 186 32.24 -18.91 3.18
CA ARG A 186 31.59 -18.92 4.50
C ARG A 186 30.39 -18.02 4.45
N PRO A 187 29.17 -18.60 4.32
CA PRO A 187 27.95 -17.82 4.38
C PRO A 187 27.91 -16.99 5.67
N ARG A 188 27.54 -15.72 5.58
CA ARG A 188 27.26 -14.94 6.78
C ARG A 188 26.05 -15.58 7.48
N GLU A 189 26.15 -15.75 8.81
CA GLU A 189 25.04 -16.27 9.59
C GLU A 189 23.83 -15.37 9.41
N ASP A 190 22.68 -16.00 9.25
CA ASP A 190 21.41 -15.30 9.17
C ASP A 190 20.87 -15.02 10.58
N ASN A 191 20.03 -14.02 10.67
CA ASN A 191 19.32 -13.64 11.89
C ASN A 191 18.10 -14.56 12.16
N GLY A 192 18.19 -15.87 11.90
CA GLY A 192 17.12 -16.82 12.14
C GLY A 192 16.09 -16.95 11.01
N THR A 193 16.45 -16.54 9.80
CA THR A 193 15.62 -16.72 8.61
C THR A 193 16.03 -18.00 7.84
N ASP A 194 15.20 -18.42 6.87
CA ASP A 194 15.52 -19.52 5.95
C ASP A 194 16.54 -19.12 4.86
N TYR A 195 17.06 -17.90 4.93
CA TYR A 195 17.95 -17.30 3.93
C TYR A 195 19.24 -16.81 4.58
N TYR A 196 20.31 -16.80 3.82
CA TYR A 196 21.61 -16.26 4.22
C TYR A 196 22.30 -15.59 3.02
N VAL A 197 23.26 -14.70 3.26
CA VAL A 197 24.08 -14.13 2.18
C VAL A 197 25.00 -15.21 1.63
N GLY A 198 24.77 -15.61 0.40
CA GLY A 198 25.44 -16.77 -0.22
C GLY A 198 26.35 -16.43 -1.40
N TYR A 199 26.37 -15.18 -1.83
CA TYR A 199 27.16 -14.74 -2.97
C TYR A 199 27.92 -13.45 -2.67
N GLU A 200 29.04 -13.27 -3.38
CA GLU A 200 29.74 -12.00 -3.50
C GLU A 200 29.39 -11.36 -4.85
N GLY A 201 29.26 -10.04 -4.85
CA GLY A 201 28.99 -9.30 -6.07
C GLY A 201 29.31 -7.83 -5.92
N GLU A 202 29.85 -7.24 -6.97
CA GLU A 202 30.21 -5.84 -7.05
C GLU A 202 29.12 -5.04 -7.77
N GLU A 203 28.83 -3.86 -7.25
CA GLU A 203 27.85 -2.96 -7.86
C GLU A 203 28.40 -2.39 -9.17
N LEU A 204 27.58 -2.39 -10.22
CA LEU A 204 27.90 -1.75 -11.50
C LEU A 204 27.64 -0.24 -11.38
N ALA A 205 28.71 0.52 -11.20
CA ALA A 205 28.67 1.94 -10.86
C ALA A 205 28.07 2.84 -11.96
N GLU A 206 28.12 2.42 -13.24
CA GLU A 206 27.57 3.13 -14.39
C GLU A 206 26.04 3.31 -14.31
N TYR A 207 25.35 2.41 -13.61
CA TYR A 207 23.90 2.46 -13.41
C TYR A 207 23.48 3.17 -12.14
N ARG A 208 24.43 3.61 -11.30
CA ARG A 208 24.16 4.22 -9.97
C ARG A 208 23.18 5.40 -10.03
N LYS A 209 23.21 6.18 -11.12
CA LYS A 209 22.28 7.30 -11.35
C LYS A 209 20.80 6.88 -11.39
N PHE A 210 20.53 5.59 -11.62
CA PHE A 210 19.17 5.03 -11.70
C PHE A 210 18.76 4.29 -10.43
N TYR A 211 19.72 3.92 -9.57
CA TYR A 211 19.44 3.12 -8.38
C TYR A 211 18.52 3.85 -7.41
N GLY A 212 17.45 3.16 -7.03
CA GLY A 212 16.40 3.70 -6.20
C GLY A 212 15.57 4.82 -6.82
N ARG A 213 15.70 5.08 -8.14
CA ARG A 213 15.03 6.19 -8.81
C ARG A 213 14.13 5.76 -9.96
N VAL A 214 14.33 4.58 -10.51
CA VAL A 214 13.52 4.07 -11.63
C VAL A 214 12.47 3.11 -11.10
N ILE A 215 11.20 3.43 -11.39
CA ILE A 215 10.06 2.57 -11.13
C ILE A 215 9.64 1.96 -12.45
N VAL A 216 9.57 0.64 -12.50
CA VAL A 216 9.18 -0.13 -13.67
C VAL A 216 7.89 -0.90 -13.41
N ARG A 217 7.16 -1.22 -14.48
CA ARG A 217 5.98 -2.09 -14.45
C ARG A 217 6.31 -3.43 -15.05
N TYR A 218 5.99 -4.49 -14.31
CA TYR A 218 6.02 -5.85 -14.77
C TYR A 218 4.96 -6.69 -14.07
N HIS A 219 4.05 -7.29 -14.84
CA HIS A 219 3.04 -8.20 -14.29
C HIS A 219 3.62 -9.59 -14.09
N LYS A 220 3.79 -10.00 -12.83
CA LYS A 220 4.22 -11.35 -12.48
C LYS A 220 3.02 -12.29 -12.40
N GLY A 221 2.77 -13.06 -13.47
CA GLY A 221 1.63 -13.96 -13.61
C GLY A 221 1.58 -15.08 -12.54
N LYS A 222 0.40 -15.66 -12.35
CA LYS A 222 0.21 -16.85 -11.51
C LYS A 222 1.05 -18.01 -12.06
N GLY A 223 1.80 -18.68 -11.17
CA GLY A 223 2.73 -19.76 -11.57
C GLY A 223 4.16 -19.32 -11.81
N GLN A 224 4.44 -18.05 -11.93
CA GLN A 224 5.79 -17.48 -12.03
C GLN A 224 6.39 -17.26 -10.63
N GLN A 225 6.54 -18.35 -9.85
CA GLN A 225 6.92 -18.25 -8.44
C GLN A 225 8.42 -17.96 -8.22
N GLY A 226 9.27 -18.18 -9.21
CA GLY A 226 10.70 -17.93 -9.10
C GLY A 226 11.02 -16.47 -8.78
N SER A 227 11.76 -16.25 -7.69
CA SER A 227 12.22 -14.91 -7.33
C SER A 227 13.38 -14.43 -8.21
N ILE A 228 14.14 -15.36 -8.83
CA ILE A 228 15.24 -15.09 -9.74
C ILE A 228 14.90 -15.69 -11.10
N ARG A 229 15.07 -14.89 -12.15
CA ARG A 229 14.79 -15.29 -13.54
C ARG A 229 15.83 -14.67 -14.48
N TRP A 230 16.07 -15.33 -15.62
CA TRP A 230 16.88 -14.75 -16.68
C TRP A 230 16.27 -13.45 -17.19
N ALA A 231 17.11 -12.48 -17.48
CA ALA A 231 16.70 -11.21 -18.08
C ALA A 231 16.23 -11.39 -19.51
N GLU A 232 16.78 -12.39 -20.21
CA GLU A 232 16.39 -12.76 -21.56
C GLU A 232 14.88 -13.06 -21.64
N GLY A 233 14.19 -12.43 -22.58
CA GLY A 233 12.74 -12.54 -22.76
C GLY A 233 11.89 -11.91 -21.64
N LEU A 234 12.51 -11.19 -20.71
CA LEU A 234 11.83 -10.39 -19.69
C LEU A 234 12.01 -8.89 -19.86
N LEU A 235 13.23 -8.44 -20.20
CA LEU A 235 13.51 -6.99 -20.30
C LEU A 235 12.63 -6.29 -21.34
N ASP A 236 12.23 -7.00 -22.39
CA ASP A 236 11.27 -6.55 -23.41
C ASP A 236 9.81 -6.47 -22.94
N LYS A 237 9.53 -6.84 -21.69
CA LYS A 237 8.21 -6.80 -21.02
C LYS A 237 8.20 -5.90 -19.81
N ILE A 238 9.32 -5.29 -19.49
CA ILE A 238 9.46 -4.39 -18.35
C ILE A 238 9.45 -2.96 -18.85
N HIS A 239 8.42 -2.20 -18.48
CA HIS A 239 8.22 -0.82 -18.91
C HIS A 239 8.62 0.15 -17.83
N VAL A 240 9.30 1.24 -18.20
CA VAL A 240 9.60 2.34 -17.28
C VAL A 240 8.33 3.17 -17.04
N VAL A 241 7.91 3.26 -15.80
CA VAL A 241 6.73 4.05 -15.42
C VAL A 241 7.12 5.45 -14.97
N LYS A 242 8.24 5.55 -14.21
CA LYS A 242 8.65 6.80 -13.62
C LYS A 242 10.16 6.81 -13.35
N VAL A 243 10.78 7.95 -13.60
CA VAL A 243 12.15 8.25 -13.12
C VAL A 243 12.05 9.38 -12.11
N LEU A 244 12.42 9.10 -10.87
CA LEU A 244 12.37 10.05 -9.76
C LEU A 244 13.57 11.01 -9.83
N SER A 245 13.40 12.24 -9.35
CA SER A 245 14.50 13.20 -9.17
C SER A 245 15.51 12.73 -8.13
N ASP A 246 15.01 12.08 -7.06
CA ASP A 246 15.79 11.61 -5.93
C ASP A 246 15.50 10.14 -5.64
N THR A 247 16.31 9.51 -4.78
CA THR A 247 16.09 8.14 -4.33
C THR A 247 14.71 8.00 -3.68
N TYR A 248 14.01 6.92 -4.01
CA TYR A 248 12.69 6.62 -3.47
C TYR A 248 12.72 6.58 -1.93
N ALA A 249 11.92 7.42 -1.34
CA ALA A 249 11.78 7.57 0.11
C ALA A 249 10.31 7.44 0.55
N GLY A 250 9.54 6.60 -0.13
CA GLY A 250 8.09 6.47 0.04
C GLY A 250 7.31 7.39 -0.89
N ASP A 251 6.01 7.20 -0.94
CA ASP A 251 5.14 7.95 -1.84
C ASP A 251 4.95 9.40 -1.37
N GLU A 252 4.70 10.30 -2.31
CA GLU A 252 4.24 11.66 -2.01
C GLU A 252 2.83 11.63 -1.40
N PHE A 253 2.42 12.73 -0.79
CA PHE A 253 1.09 12.81 -0.18
C PHE A 253 -0.01 12.57 -1.23
N PRO A 254 -0.82 11.48 -1.08
CA PRO A 254 -1.74 11.03 -2.12
C PRO A 254 -3.08 11.78 -2.15
N GLY A 255 -3.26 12.76 -1.27
CA GLY A 255 -4.55 13.36 -0.95
C GLY A 255 -5.17 12.77 0.32
N TYR A 256 -6.00 13.56 0.99
CA TYR A 256 -6.55 13.21 2.31
C TYR A 256 -7.38 11.93 2.29
N ASP A 257 -8.17 11.70 1.25
CA ASP A 257 -9.07 10.55 1.11
C ASP A 257 -8.34 9.23 0.88
N CYS A 258 -7.04 9.30 0.52
CA CYS A 258 -6.21 8.15 0.22
C CYS A 258 -5.22 7.80 1.35
N VAL A 259 -5.31 8.48 2.50
CA VAL A 259 -4.36 8.26 3.60
C VAL A 259 -4.75 7.03 4.41
N SER A 260 -4.02 5.94 4.20
CA SER A 260 -4.12 4.69 4.99
C SER A 260 -2.75 4.02 5.04
N LEU A 261 -2.04 4.18 6.15
CA LEU A 261 -0.62 3.83 6.32
C LEU A 261 -0.43 2.70 7.33
N SER A 262 0.47 1.75 7.04
CA SER A 262 1.02 0.90 8.09
C SER A 262 1.93 1.72 9.02
N TYR A 263 2.27 1.18 10.19
CA TYR A 263 3.23 1.83 11.09
C TYR A 263 4.58 2.07 10.38
N ALA A 264 5.06 1.12 9.61
CA ALA A 264 6.33 1.23 8.89
C ALA A 264 6.30 2.36 7.83
N GLN A 265 5.19 2.49 7.08
CA GLN A 265 4.98 3.62 6.15
C GLN A 265 4.98 4.95 6.88
N LEU A 266 4.19 5.01 7.96
CA LEU A 266 4.09 6.20 8.79
C LEU A 266 5.47 6.60 9.34
N LYS A 267 6.18 5.67 9.99
CA LYS A 267 7.51 5.92 10.52
C LYS A 267 8.49 6.42 9.47
N THR A 268 8.51 5.81 8.28
CA THR A 268 9.40 6.22 7.19
C THR A 268 9.14 7.66 6.73
N ILE A 269 7.86 8.06 6.61
CA ILE A 269 7.47 9.43 6.24
C ILE A 269 8.05 10.44 7.25
N TRP A 270 8.01 10.11 8.55
CA TRP A 270 8.53 10.98 9.61
C TRP A 270 10.05 10.96 9.71
N ASP A 271 10.68 9.78 9.64
CA ASP A 271 12.14 9.64 9.71
C ASP A 271 12.83 10.34 8.53
N LYS A 272 12.21 10.34 7.35
CA LYS A 272 12.70 11.03 6.16
C LYS A 272 12.24 12.49 6.06
N ASP A 273 11.50 12.99 7.05
CA ASP A 273 10.94 14.36 7.11
C ASP A 273 10.29 14.80 5.78
N LYS A 274 9.46 13.92 5.19
CA LYS A 274 8.85 14.16 3.88
C LYS A 274 8.02 15.44 3.89
N SER A 275 8.49 16.44 3.15
CA SER A 275 7.94 17.80 3.18
C SER A 275 6.49 17.88 2.71
N SER A 276 6.07 17.08 1.72
CA SER A 276 4.69 17.03 1.25
C SER A 276 3.71 16.55 2.32
N TRP A 277 4.08 15.51 3.07
CA TRP A 277 3.30 15.00 4.19
C TRP A 277 3.28 15.97 5.37
N LYS A 278 4.46 16.45 5.76
CA LYS A 278 4.62 17.37 6.90
C LYS A 278 3.86 18.67 6.68
N SER A 279 4.06 19.33 5.52
CA SER A 279 3.40 20.59 5.23
C SER A 279 1.89 20.47 5.12
N THR A 280 1.39 19.32 4.67
CA THR A 280 -0.04 19.06 4.50
C THR A 280 -0.70 18.71 5.84
N LEU A 281 -0.19 17.69 6.54
CA LEU A 281 -0.82 17.19 7.77
C LEU A 281 -0.61 18.11 8.99
N SER A 282 0.43 18.95 9.01
CA SER A 282 0.64 19.93 10.07
C SER A 282 -0.33 21.13 10.02
N ARG A 283 -1.02 21.33 8.91
CA ARG A 283 -1.98 22.41 8.71
C ARG A 283 -3.44 21.95 8.82
N GLN A 284 -3.67 20.72 9.19
CA GLN A 284 -5.00 20.14 9.28
C GLN A 284 -5.26 19.54 10.66
N GLN A 285 -6.43 19.83 11.19
CA GLN A 285 -7.07 19.03 12.22
C GLN A 285 -7.72 17.81 11.56
N GLY A 286 -8.05 16.77 12.33
CA GLY A 286 -8.73 15.63 11.73
C GLY A 286 -9.20 14.58 12.71
N VAL A 287 -10.03 13.68 12.20
CA VAL A 287 -10.44 12.45 12.85
C VAL A 287 -9.84 11.27 12.08
N TYR A 288 -9.29 10.32 12.79
CA TYR A 288 -8.62 9.16 12.22
C TYR A 288 -9.00 7.87 12.96
N VAL A 289 -8.75 6.75 12.31
CA VAL A 289 -8.89 5.43 12.92
C VAL A 289 -7.55 4.71 12.87
N ILE A 290 -7.22 4.04 13.98
CA ILE A 290 -6.14 3.05 14.03
C ILE A 290 -6.80 1.69 14.06
N ALA A 291 -6.45 0.84 13.08
CA ALA A 291 -6.95 -0.52 12.98
C ALA A 291 -5.86 -1.51 13.37
N ASP A 292 -6.16 -2.36 14.33
CA ASP A 292 -5.36 -3.54 14.64
C ASP A 292 -5.71 -4.65 13.64
N THR A 293 -4.82 -4.93 12.72
CA THR A 293 -5.05 -5.91 11.64
C THR A 293 -5.03 -7.36 12.10
N ALA A 294 -4.51 -7.64 13.29
CA ALA A 294 -4.51 -8.99 13.87
C ALA A 294 -5.85 -9.35 14.50
N THR A 295 -6.48 -8.39 15.20
CA THR A 295 -7.72 -8.62 15.94
C THR A 295 -8.97 -8.05 15.25
N GLY A 296 -8.79 -7.04 14.39
CA GLY A 296 -9.89 -6.26 13.80
C GLY A 296 -10.42 -5.16 14.71
N ASN A 297 -9.86 -4.98 15.91
CA ASN A 297 -10.25 -3.90 16.81
C ASN A 297 -9.83 -2.53 16.28
N LEU A 298 -10.63 -1.53 16.59
CA LEU A 298 -10.43 -0.17 16.10
C LEU A 298 -10.29 0.81 17.27
N TYR A 299 -9.42 1.80 17.08
CA TYR A 299 -9.35 2.99 17.91
C TYR A 299 -9.64 4.22 17.05
N VAL A 300 -10.58 5.06 17.46
CA VAL A 300 -10.85 6.35 16.81
C VAL A 300 -10.28 7.47 17.67
N GLY A 301 -9.53 8.35 17.05
CA GLY A 301 -8.95 9.52 17.71
C GLY A 301 -9.08 10.78 16.86
N SER A 302 -8.79 11.91 17.48
CA SER A 302 -8.73 13.21 16.81
C SER A 302 -7.41 13.92 17.03
N ALA A 303 -7.09 14.82 16.11
CA ALA A 303 -5.95 15.69 16.16
C ALA A 303 -6.42 17.15 16.08
N THR A 304 -6.45 17.85 17.21
CA THR A 304 -6.87 19.25 17.33
C THR A 304 -5.78 20.16 17.88
N GLY A 305 -4.56 19.61 18.03
CA GLY A 305 -3.39 20.34 18.51
C GLY A 305 -2.82 21.31 17.48
N ARG A 306 -1.86 22.15 17.90
CA ARG A 306 -1.28 23.24 17.10
C ARG A 306 -0.67 22.78 15.76
N ASN A 307 -0.06 21.59 15.72
CA ASN A 307 0.55 21.00 14.52
C ASN A 307 -0.31 19.85 13.95
N GLY A 308 -1.62 19.86 14.26
CA GLY A 308 -2.62 19.01 13.65
C GLY A 308 -2.34 17.51 13.69
N ILE A 309 -2.70 16.86 12.58
CA ILE A 309 -2.56 15.41 12.40
C ILE A 309 -1.08 15.00 12.45
N TYR A 310 -0.18 15.82 11.90
CA TYR A 310 1.26 15.50 11.86
C TYR A 310 1.82 15.23 13.25
N GLN A 311 1.60 16.15 14.20
CA GLN A 311 2.10 16.02 15.56
C GLN A 311 1.47 14.82 16.29
N ARG A 312 0.15 14.63 16.13
CA ARG A 312 -0.55 13.53 16.80
C ARG A 312 -0.04 12.16 16.35
N TRP A 313 0.22 12.01 15.06
CA TRP A 313 0.75 10.76 14.54
C TRP A 313 2.22 10.55 14.89
N GLN A 314 2.99 11.62 15.06
CA GLN A 314 4.35 11.53 15.59
C GLN A 314 4.37 10.92 17.01
N ASP A 315 3.39 11.24 17.84
CA ASP A 315 3.30 10.67 19.18
C ASP A 315 3.14 9.14 19.12
N TYR A 316 2.32 8.62 18.22
CA TYR A 316 2.19 7.18 18.01
C TYR A 316 3.46 6.51 17.46
N ILE A 317 4.21 7.19 16.60
CA ILE A 317 5.50 6.68 16.09
C ILE A 317 6.50 6.53 17.24
N ARG A 318 6.50 7.46 18.19
CA ARG A 318 7.45 7.49 19.30
C ARG A 318 7.25 6.34 20.28
N ASP A 319 6.01 6.06 20.65
CA ASP A 319 5.69 5.19 21.79
C ASP A 319 4.65 4.09 21.49
N GLY A 320 4.06 4.09 20.29
CA GLY A 320 3.06 3.12 19.86
C GLY A 320 1.65 3.38 20.35
N HIS A 321 1.47 4.24 21.38
CA HIS A 321 0.18 4.40 22.05
C HIS A 321 -0.32 5.85 22.12
N GLY A 322 0.55 6.85 21.83
CA GLY A 322 0.16 8.27 21.83
C GLY A 322 -0.53 8.71 23.14
N ASN A 323 -0.19 8.09 24.26
CA ASN A 323 -0.76 8.33 25.59
C ASN A 323 -2.25 7.97 25.74
N ASP A 324 -2.74 7.01 24.97
CA ASP A 324 -4.09 6.45 25.14
C ASP A 324 -4.06 5.23 26.05
N THR A 325 -4.98 5.15 27.03
CA THR A 325 -4.98 4.16 28.09
C THR A 325 -5.02 2.72 27.57
N ARG A 326 -5.89 2.42 26.59
CA ARG A 326 -6.01 1.05 26.08
C ARG A 326 -4.88 0.70 25.15
N LEU A 327 -4.37 1.65 24.38
CA LEU A 327 -3.20 1.42 23.52
C LEU A 327 -1.93 1.24 24.39
N ILE A 328 -1.81 1.93 25.52
CA ILE A 328 -0.74 1.67 26.53
C ILE A 328 -0.78 0.21 26.96
N ALA A 329 -1.96 -0.30 27.35
CA ALA A 329 -2.11 -1.68 27.79
C ALA A 329 -1.71 -2.69 26.70
N ILE A 330 -1.97 -2.39 25.41
CA ILE A 330 -1.53 -3.24 24.28
C ILE A 330 -0.01 -3.24 24.18
N VAL A 331 0.63 -2.05 24.24
CA VAL A 331 2.10 -1.95 24.18
C VAL A 331 2.75 -2.63 25.37
N GLU A 332 2.18 -2.51 26.59
CA GLU A 332 2.67 -3.20 27.78
C GLU A 332 2.52 -4.72 27.69
N GLN A 333 1.42 -5.21 27.09
CA GLN A 333 1.13 -6.63 27.00
C GLN A 333 1.91 -7.33 25.87
N TYR A 334 2.01 -6.70 24.69
CA TYR A 334 2.51 -7.33 23.47
C TYR A 334 3.80 -6.71 22.94
N GLY A 335 4.25 -5.59 23.52
CA GLY A 335 5.43 -4.86 23.08
C GLY A 335 5.15 -3.93 21.89
N LEU A 336 6.09 -3.01 21.65
CA LEU A 336 6.03 -2.08 20.52
C LEU A 336 6.06 -2.79 19.17
N GLU A 337 6.73 -3.93 19.06
CA GLU A 337 6.82 -4.72 17.82
C GLU A 337 5.44 -5.17 17.33
N TYR A 338 4.51 -5.47 18.25
CA TYR A 338 3.14 -5.79 17.89
C TYR A 338 2.45 -4.65 17.15
N VAL A 339 2.56 -3.43 17.69
CA VAL A 339 2.02 -2.20 17.08
C VAL A 339 2.65 -1.95 15.71
N GLN A 340 3.97 -2.10 15.63
CA GLN A 340 4.72 -1.93 14.38
C GLN A 340 4.27 -2.88 13.27
N THR A 341 3.86 -4.08 13.65
CA THR A 341 3.44 -5.13 12.71
C THR A 341 1.97 -5.03 12.32
N HIS A 342 1.11 -4.63 13.27
CA HIS A 342 -0.33 -4.83 13.13
C HIS A 342 -1.14 -3.54 13.01
N PHE A 343 -0.60 -2.38 13.40
CA PHE A 343 -1.39 -1.15 13.37
C PHE A 343 -1.36 -0.47 12.00
N ARG A 344 -2.54 0.00 11.60
CA ARG A 344 -2.77 0.78 10.39
C ARG A 344 -3.50 2.07 10.73
N TYR A 345 -2.98 3.18 10.24
CA TYR A 345 -3.47 4.53 10.50
C TYR A 345 -4.21 5.06 9.28
N THR A 346 -5.49 5.39 9.42
CA THR A 346 -6.32 5.85 8.31
C THR A 346 -7.00 7.16 8.69
N LEU A 347 -6.90 8.17 7.84
CA LEU A 347 -7.60 9.43 8.02
C LEU A 347 -9.07 9.26 7.61
N LEU A 348 -9.99 9.66 8.49
CA LEU A 348 -11.43 9.61 8.25
C LEU A 348 -11.96 10.97 7.77
N GLU A 349 -11.54 12.05 8.44
CA GLU A 349 -11.96 13.42 8.15
C GLU A 349 -10.82 14.38 8.43
N HIS A 350 -10.74 15.47 7.66
CA HIS A 350 -9.77 16.54 7.85
C HIS A 350 -10.44 17.90 7.83
N TYR A 351 -9.86 18.85 8.55
CA TYR A 351 -10.38 20.20 8.73
C TYR A 351 -9.24 21.19 8.81
N ASP A 352 -9.40 22.37 8.23
CA ASP A 352 -8.48 23.46 8.49
C ASP A 352 -8.66 24.03 9.92
N PHE A 353 -7.70 24.83 10.37
CA PHE A 353 -7.73 25.37 11.74
C PHE A 353 -8.78 26.48 11.96
N THR A 354 -9.54 26.88 10.96
CA THR A 354 -10.68 27.78 11.14
C THR A 354 -11.89 27.07 11.71
N VAL A 355 -11.96 25.73 11.55
CA VAL A 355 -13.01 24.93 12.15
C VAL A 355 -12.78 24.81 13.66
N PRO A 356 -13.78 25.12 14.51
CA PRO A 356 -13.68 25.00 15.94
C PRO A 356 -13.39 23.56 16.40
N LYS A 357 -12.56 23.43 17.45
CA LYS A 357 -12.15 22.10 17.96
C LYS A 357 -13.32 21.23 18.44
N ASP A 358 -14.36 21.84 18.98
CA ASP A 358 -15.57 21.16 19.43
C ASP A 358 -16.31 20.46 18.28
N VAL A 359 -16.27 21.02 17.07
CA VAL A 359 -16.79 20.37 15.87
C VAL A 359 -15.99 19.10 15.57
N VAL A 360 -14.67 19.16 15.59
CA VAL A 360 -13.81 17.99 15.34
C VAL A 360 -14.02 16.92 16.42
N LEU A 361 -14.13 17.31 17.70
CA LEU A 361 -14.41 16.40 18.81
C LEU A 361 -15.81 15.76 18.71
N ALA A 362 -16.80 16.51 18.24
CA ALA A 362 -18.12 15.95 17.97
C ALA A 362 -18.08 14.90 16.85
N ARG A 363 -17.26 15.13 15.81
CA ARG A 363 -17.04 14.15 14.74
C ARG A 363 -16.28 12.92 15.22
N GLU A 364 -15.30 13.08 16.08
CA GLU A 364 -14.63 11.95 16.74
C GLU A 364 -15.65 11.09 17.52
N SER A 365 -16.51 11.73 18.31
CA SER A 365 -17.58 11.04 19.07
C SER A 365 -18.55 10.31 18.14
N TYR A 366 -18.94 10.93 17.04
CA TYR A 366 -19.76 10.32 16.01
C TYR A 366 -19.12 9.04 15.44
N TRP A 367 -17.82 9.10 15.10
CA TRP A 367 -17.11 7.93 14.55
C TRP A 367 -16.90 6.83 15.59
N LYS A 368 -16.67 7.17 16.86
CA LYS A 368 -16.63 6.20 17.96
C LYS A 368 -17.95 5.44 18.07
N GLU A 369 -19.09 6.14 17.94
CA GLU A 369 -20.41 5.53 17.95
C GLU A 369 -20.68 4.73 16.68
N ALA A 370 -20.43 5.30 15.52
CA ALA A 370 -20.69 4.67 14.22
C ALA A 370 -19.91 3.37 14.01
N LEU A 371 -18.69 3.29 14.55
CA LEU A 371 -17.81 2.11 14.46
C LEU A 371 -17.88 1.23 15.73
N ASP A 372 -18.70 1.61 16.72
CA ASP A 372 -18.89 0.93 18.02
C ASP A 372 -17.56 0.62 18.74
N THR A 373 -16.58 1.56 18.64
CA THR A 373 -15.21 1.34 19.13
C THR A 373 -15.08 1.41 20.64
N ARG A 374 -16.10 1.96 21.33
CA ARG A 374 -16.19 1.93 22.80
C ARG A 374 -16.50 0.53 23.32
N LYS A 375 -17.33 -0.22 22.59
CA LYS A 375 -17.79 -1.54 23.01
C LYS A 375 -16.94 -2.67 22.43
N HIS A 376 -16.56 -2.54 21.17
CA HIS A 376 -15.87 -3.57 20.40
C HIS A 376 -14.50 -3.13 19.88
N GLY A 377 -13.89 -2.12 20.49
CA GLY A 377 -12.59 -1.57 20.09
C GLY A 377 -11.76 -1.07 21.28
N TYR A 378 -10.91 -0.11 20.99
CA TYR A 378 -9.92 0.41 21.93
C TYR A 378 -10.25 1.80 22.49
N ASN A 379 -11.48 2.29 22.37
CA ASN A 379 -11.89 3.54 22.99
C ASN A 379 -12.57 3.30 24.35
N ASP A 380 -12.18 4.06 25.38
CA ASP A 380 -12.76 3.97 26.73
C ASP A 380 -13.90 4.96 26.95
N ASN A 381 -13.95 6.08 26.20
CA ASN A 381 -14.85 7.23 26.41
C ASN A 381 -15.66 7.64 25.18
#